data_3fe292cdee32c383278855ac7b092a27
#
_entry.id   3fe292cdee32c383278855ac7b092a27
#
_cell.length_a   1.000
_cell.length_b   1.000
_cell.length_c   1.000
_cell.angle_alpha   90.00
_cell.angle_beta   90.00
_cell.angle_gamma   90.00
#
_symmetry.space_group_name_H-M   'P 1'
#
loop_
_entity.id
_entity.type
_entity.pdbx_description
1 polymer ?
#
loop_
_entity_poly.entity_id
_entity_poly.type
_entity_poly.pdbx_seq_one_letter_code
_entity_poly.pdbx_strand_id
1 'polypeptide(L)'
;MAEDRPRTGVLKWNVEKVAEALKISVEDVREYFTDGRRVSFLLERRICREVLRGKLAPTEGAGYDIVDSDGGRWEVRSISKDGVYFSPSYMVGSGRQFEKDGFLKKLSEIEGFILCDIESFPEIPFWIVTASDIISWWHSGELGVNSKISREKALRLLSK
;
A
#
# COMPACT_ATOMS: atom_id res chain seq x y z
N MET A 1 -16.78 3.21 12.63
CA MET A 1 -16.22 2.11 13.44
C MET A 1 -15.44 1.16 12.56
N ALA A 2 -14.36 0.59 13.08
CA ALA A 2 -13.49 -0.31 12.30
C ALA A 2 -14.24 -1.52 11.73
N GLU A 3 -15.26 -1.99 12.43
CA GLU A 3 -16.05 -3.16 12.03
C GLU A 3 -16.89 -2.92 10.76
N ASP A 4 -17.23 -1.67 10.48
CA ASP A 4 -18.05 -1.33 9.31
C ASP A 4 -17.21 -1.00 8.07
N ARG A 5 -15.87 -1.07 8.19
CA ARG A 5 -14.97 -0.75 7.08
C ARG A 5 -14.87 -1.94 6.14
N PRO A 6 -15.10 -1.73 4.83
CA PRO A 6 -14.91 -2.83 3.87
C PRO A 6 -13.43 -3.23 3.82
N ARG A 7 -13.17 -4.53 3.77
CA ARG A 7 -11.79 -5.06 3.70
C ARG A 7 -11.16 -4.92 2.33
N THR A 8 -11.98 -4.68 1.31
CA THR A 8 -11.52 -4.57 -0.06
C THR A 8 -12.44 -3.62 -0.83
N GLY A 9 -11.91 -3.06 -1.89
CA GLY A 9 -12.66 -2.19 -2.79
C GLY A 9 -11.86 -1.88 -4.03
N VAL A 10 -12.34 -0.93 -4.83
CA VAL A 10 -11.68 -0.52 -6.07
C VAL A 10 -11.65 1.00 -6.14
N LEU A 11 -10.48 1.56 -6.39
CA LEU A 11 -10.31 2.98 -6.68
C LEU A 11 -10.35 3.14 -8.21
N LYS A 12 -11.35 3.82 -8.71
CA LYS A 12 -11.53 4.04 -10.15
C LYS A 12 -10.99 5.41 -10.56
N TRP A 13 -10.37 5.45 -11.73
CA TRP A 13 -9.81 6.67 -12.30
C TRP A 13 -10.33 6.82 -13.72
N ASN A 14 -10.68 8.06 -14.11
CA ASN A 14 -11.01 8.38 -15.50
C ASN A 14 -9.74 8.84 -16.20
N VAL A 15 -9.08 7.92 -16.89
CA VAL A 15 -7.77 8.16 -17.48
C VAL A 15 -7.80 9.28 -18.53
N GLU A 16 -8.87 9.35 -19.32
CA GLU A 16 -9.01 10.38 -20.37
C GLU A 16 -9.14 11.78 -19.76
N LYS A 17 -9.92 11.92 -18.69
CA LYS A 17 -10.08 13.20 -17.99
C LYS A 17 -8.80 13.63 -17.29
N VAL A 18 -8.07 12.69 -16.71
CA VAL A 18 -6.78 12.99 -16.08
C VAL A 18 -5.79 13.49 -17.12
N ALA A 19 -5.68 12.79 -18.26
CA ALA A 19 -4.80 13.17 -19.36
C ALA A 19 -5.15 14.56 -19.88
N GLU A 20 -6.43 14.82 -20.12
CA GLU A 20 -6.93 16.10 -20.60
C GLU A 20 -6.59 17.23 -19.62
N ALA A 21 -6.88 17.05 -18.33
CA ALA A 21 -6.64 18.07 -17.32
C ALA A 21 -5.15 18.38 -17.15
N LEU A 22 -4.30 17.38 -17.25
CA LEU A 22 -2.84 17.53 -17.11
C LEU A 22 -2.15 17.89 -18.41
N LYS A 23 -2.88 17.79 -19.54
CA LYS A 23 -2.35 18.08 -20.90
C LYS A 23 -1.18 17.17 -21.28
N ILE A 24 -1.33 15.89 -20.97
CA ILE A 24 -0.38 14.83 -21.34
C ILE A 24 -1.15 13.69 -22.01
N SER A 25 -0.44 12.71 -22.56
CA SER A 25 -1.09 11.58 -23.22
C SER A 25 -1.68 10.59 -22.22
N VAL A 26 -2.61 9.77 -22.70
CA VAL A 26 -3.15 8.65 -21.90
C VAL A 26 -2.03 7.68 -21.52
N GLU A 27 -1.07 7.45 -22.41
CA GLU A 27 0.09 6.59 -22.15
C GLU A 27 0.95 7.15 -21.01
N ASP A 28 1.17 8.47 -20.98
CA ASP A 28 1.89 9.13 -19.89
C ASP A 28 1.18 8.96 -18.56
N VAL A 29 -0.16 9.07 -18.55
CA VAL A 29 -0.95 8.87 -17.34
C VAL A 29 -0.79 7.43 -16.84
N ARG A 30 -0.86 6.46 -17.74
CA ARG A 30 -0.69 5.04 -17.36
C ARG A 30 0.71 4.79 -16.81
N GLU A 31 1.73 5.37 -17.41
CA GLU A 31 3.10 5.24 -16.93
C GLU A 31 3.25 5.82 -15.52
N TYR A 32 2.66 6.98 -15.27
CA TYR A 32 2.67 7.60 -13.94
C TYR A 32 1.97 6.72 -12.90
N PHE A 33 0.77 6.23 -13.22
CA PHE A 33 -0.05 5.48 -12.26
C PHE A 33 0.43 4.05 -12.01
N THR A 34 1.29 3.51 -12.88
CA THR A 34 1.90 2.19 -12.66
C THR A 34 3.30 2.28 -12.05
N ASP A 35 3.75 3.46 -11.69
CA ASP A 35 4.98 3.69 -10.96
C ASP A 35 4.64 3.93 -9.49
N GLY A 36 4.97 2.96 -8.63
CA GLY A 36 4.63 3.02 -7.21
C GLY A 36 5.16 4.25 -6.48
N ARG A 37 6.33 4.74 -6.88
CA ARG A 37 6.92 5.93 -6.25
C ARG A 37 6.12 7.20 -6.58
N ARG A 38 5.67 7.31 -7.83
CA ARG A 38 4.95 8.49 -8.29
C ARG A 38 3.52 8.50 -7.80
N VAL A 39 2.83 7.37 -7.90
CA VAL A 39 1.40 7.29 -7.60
C VAL A 39 1.12 7.26 -6.10
N SER A 40 2.10 6.95 -5.25
CA SER A 40 1.90 6.83 -3.80
C SER A 40 1.24 8.06 -3.19
N PHE A 41 1.64 9.25 -3.62
CA PHE A 41 1.05 10.51 -3.15
C PHE A 41 -0.47 10.54 -3.35
N LEU A 42 -0.93 10.14 -4.53
CA LEU A 42 -2.36 10.16 -4.86
C LEU A 42 -3.12 9.04 -4.17
N LEU A 43 -2.52 7.85 -4.07
CA LEU A 43 -3.14 6.71 -3.39
C LEU A 43 -3.36 7.00 -1.92
N GLU A 44 -2.36 7.51 -1.25
CA GLU A 44 -2.45 7.85 0.18
C GLU A 44 -3.62 8.80 0.43
N ARG A 45 -3.77 9.81 -0.40
CA ARG A 45 -4.82 10.81 -0.24
C ARG A 45 -6.21 10.26 -0.54
N ARG A 46 -6.35 9.45 -1.57
CA ARG A 46 -7.65 8.83 -1.87
C ARG A 46 -8.05 7.82 -0.80
N ILE A 47 -7.11 6.98 -0.35
CA ILE A 47 -7.37 6.01 0.72
C ILE A 47 -7.73 6.76 2.01
N CYS A 48 -6.99 7.80 2.34
CA CYS A 48 -7.26 8.59 3.54
C CYS A 48 -8.68 9.19 3.50
N ARG A 49 -9.06 9.78 2.39
CA ARG A 49 -10.33 10.47 2.24
C ARG A 49 -11.52 9.53 2.06
N GLU A 50 -11.38 8.54 1.20
CA GLU A 50 -12.52 7.72 0.76
C GLU A 50 -12.67 6.41 1.53
N VAL A 51 -11.59 5.87 2.06
CA VAL A 51 -11.59 4.55 2.70
C VAL A 51 -11.46 4.64 4.21
N LEU A 52 -10.39 5.25 4.70
CA LEU A 52 -10.12 5.33 6.14
C LEU A 52 -10.82 6.52 6.82
N ARG A 53 -11.16 7.53 6.05
CA ARG A 53 -11.78 8.78 6.54
C ARG A 53 -11.01 9.35 7.73
N GLY A 54 -9.69 9.40 7.58
CA GLY A 54 -8.78 9.81 8.61
C GLY A 54 -7.98 11.05 8.22
N LYS A 55 -6.76 11.12 8.72
CA LYS A 55 -5.84 12.21 8.45
C LYS A 55 -4.52 11.67 7.97
N LEU A 56 -3.87 12.40 7.08
CA LEU A 56 -2.51 12.08 6.66
C LEU A 56 -1.56 12.24 7.83
N ALA A 57 -0.45 11.49 7.82
CA ALA A 57 0.60 11.65 8.81
C ALA A 57 1.13 13.09 8.77
N PRO A 58 1.56 13.63 9.92
CA PRO A 58 2.02 15.04 9.99
C PRO A 58 3.30 15.29 9.19
N THR A 59 4.15 14.26 9.01
CA THR A 59 5.39 14.36 8.24
C THR A 59 5.64 13.05 7.50
N GLU A 60 6.48 13.10 6.46
CA GLU A 60 6.89 11.90 5.73
C GLU A 60 7.73 10.95 6.60
N GLY A 61 8.40 11.46 7.63
CA GLY A 61 9.22 10.68 8.53
C GLY A 61 8.49 10.08 9.71
N ALA A 62 7.16 10.18 9.76
CA ALA A 62 6.37 9.73 10.91
C ALA A 62 6.34 8.20 11.10
N GLY A 63 6.71 7.45 10.06
CA GLY A 63 6.71 5.98 10.13
C GLY A 63 5.37 5.33 9.81
N TYR A 64 4.40 6.13 9.37
CA TYR A 64 3.10 5.68 8.88
C TYR A 64 2.56 6.74 7.93
N ASP A 65 1.54 6.41 7.15
CA ASP A 65 0.99 7.31 6.12
C ASP A 65 -0.31 7.98 6.54
N ILE A 66 -1.16 7.26 7.26
CA ILE A 66 -2.52 7.71 7.60
C ILE A 66 -2.86 7.30 9.03
N VAL A 67 -3.59 8.18 9.73
CA VAL A 67 -4.26 7.85 11.00
C VAL A 67 -5.75 7.79 10.71
N ASP A 68 -6.40 6.68 11.05
CA ASP A 68 -7.85 6.55 10.86
C ASP A 68 -8.63 7.29 11.96
N SER A 69 -9.96 7.26 11.86
CA SER A 69 -10.83 7.97 12.81
C SER A 69 -10.73 7.43 14.24
N ASP A 70 -10.23 6.22 14.43
CA ASP A 70 -10.07 5.58 15.74
C ASP A 70 -8.64 5.72 16.28
N GLY A 71 -7.77 6.44 15.58
CA GLY A 71 -6.37 6.63 15.98
C GLY A 71 -5.43 5.54 15.48
N GLY A 72 -5.91 4.59 14.69
CA GLY A 72 -5.08 3.52 14.11
C GLY A 72 -4.18 4.05 13.01
N ARG A 73 -2.93 3.57 12.99
CA ARG A 73 -1.92 3.99 12.02
C ARG A 73 -1.80 2.97 10.91
N TRP A 74 -1.78 3.47 9.68
CA TRP A 74 -1.77 2.63 8.48
C TRP A 74 -0.70 3.06 7.49
N GLU A 75 -0.17 2.10 6.75
CA GLU A 75 0.70 2.37 5.61
C GLU A 75 0.01 1.95 4.32
N VAL A 76 0.21 2.74 3.27
CA VAL A 76 -0.29 2.43 1.93
C VAL A 76 0.87 1.92 1.10
N ARG A 77 0.69 0.77 0.46
CA ARG A 77 1.71 0.15 -0.39
C ARG A 77 1.15 -0.21 -1.74
N SER A 78 1.92 0.02 -2.77
CA SER A 78 1.58 -0.42 -4.12
C SER A 78 2.01 -1.86 -4.35
N ILE A 79 1.14 -2.64 -4.99
CA ILE A 79 1.53 -3.91 -5.58
C ILE A 79 1.85 -3.59 -7.04
N SER A 80 3.12 -3.60 -7.40
CA SER A 80 3.57 -3.33 -8.76
C SER A 80 3.92 -4.63 -9.49
N LYS A 81 4.37 -4.52 -10.72
CA LYS A 81 4.88 -5.68 -11.47
C LYS A 81 6.04 -6.38 -10.74
N ASP A 82 6.78 -5.63 -9.91
CA ASP A 82 7.90 -6.17 -9.14
C ASP A 82 7.49 -6.73 -7.78
N GLY A 83 6.20 -6.65 -7.45
CA GLY A 83 5.66 -7.18 -6.20
C GLY A 83 5.40 -6.12 -5.14
N VAL A 84 5.43 -6.56 -3.89
CA VAL A 84 5.18 -5.70 -2.72
C VAL A 84 6.11 -6.14 -1.58
N TYR A 85 6.53 -5.17 -0.77
CA TYR A 85 7.31 -5.44 0.43
C TYR A 85 6.59 -4.86 1.66
N PHE A 86 6.84 -5.48 2.81
CA PHE A 86 6.20 -5.09 4.07
C PHE A 86 7.18 -4.52 5.09
N SER A 87 8.46 -4.51 4.75
CA SER A 87 9.49 -3.92 5.60
C SER A 87 9.41 -2.39 5.60
N PRO A 88 9.91 -1.72 6.66
CA PRO A 88 10.02 -0.27 6.67
C PRO A 88 10.87 0.23 5.50
N SER A 89 10.58 1.43 5.03
CA SER A 89 11.25 2.00 3.86
C SER A 89 12.77 2.13 4.03
N TYR A 90 13.25 2.31 5.26
CA TYR A 90 14.70 2.40 5.51
C TYR A 90 15.45 1.08 5.29
N MET A 91 14.73 -0.02 5.15
CA MET A 91 15.31 -1.35 4.85
C MET A 91 15.30 -1.69 3.37
N VAL A 92 14.76 -0.81 2.53
CA VAL A 92 14.56 -1.06 1.11
C VAL A 92 15.45 -0.15 0.29
N GLY A 93 16.10 -0.71 -0.73
CA GLY A 93 16.93 0.04 -1.66
C GLY A 93 18.40 -0.35 -1.56
N SER A 94 19.20 0.26 -2.44
CA SER A 94 20.63 -0.02 -2.54
C SER A 94 21.38 0.32 -1.24
N GLY A 95 22.20 -0.61 -0.77
CA GLY A 95 22.97 -0.43 0.46
C GLY A 95 22.20 -0.60 1.75
N ARG A 96 20.92 -0.95 1.67
CA ARG A 96 20.07 -1.17 2.83
C ARG A 96 19.82 -2.66 3.01
N GLN A 97 19.67 -3.07 4.26
CA GLN A 97 19.49 -4.49 4.59
C GLN A 97 18.21 -4.70 5.40
N PHE A 98 17.56 -5.83 5.13
CA PHE A 98 16.40 -6.28 5.91
C PHE A 98 16.87 -6.72 7.31
N GLU A 99 16.13 -6.29 8.33
CA GLU A 99 16.37 -6.64 9.72
C GLU A 99 15.07 -7.11 10.36
N LYS A 100 15.06 -8.37 10.80
CA LYS A 100 13.87 -9.02 11.33
C LYS A 100 13.26 -8.26 12.53
N ASP A 101 14.09 -7.88 13.49
CA ASP A 101 13.58 -7.23 14.71
C ASP A 101 12.97 -5.87 14.43
N GLY A 102 13.56 -5.09 13.53
CA GLY A 102 13.01 -3.82 13.10
C GLY A 102 11.71 -3.98 12.32
N PHE A 103 11.63 -5.03 11.50
CA PHE A 103 10.41 -5.37 10.76
C PHE A 103 9.26 -5.70 11.73
N LEU A 104 9.51 -6.58 12.69
CA LEU A 104 8.50 -6.98 13.67
C LEU A 104 8.10 -5.82 14.58
N LYS A 105 9.08 -4.97 14.96
CA LYS A 105 8.80 -3.77 15.75
C LYS A 105 7.86 -2.83 14.99
N LYS A 106 8.11 -2.62 13.71
CA LYS A 106 7.26 -1.78 12.87
C LYS A 106 5.83 -2.29 12.83
N LEU A 107 5.66 -3.61 12.68
CA LEU A 107 4.31 -4.21 12.67
C LEU A 107 3.58 -4.00 14.00
N SER A 108 4.30 -3.89 15.11
CA SER A 108 3.68 -3.62 16.41
C SER A 108 3.23 -2.16 16.58
N GLU A 109 3.72 -1.27 15.72
CA GLU A 109 3.44 0.16 15.79
C GLU A 109 2.30 0.62 14.88
N ILE A 110 1.82 -0.26 14.00
CA ILE A 110 0.77 0.07 13.02
C ILE A 110 -0.39 -0.93 13.10
N GLU A 111 -1.57 -0.49 12.64
CA GLU A 111 -2.72 -1.38 12.50
C GLU A 111 -2.54 -2.33 11.31
N GLY A 112 -1.93 -1.86 10.23
CA GLY A 112 -1.69 -2.66 9.05
C GLY A 112 -1.37 -1.84 7.81
N PHE A 113 -1.61 -2.47 6.67
CA PHE A 113 -1.33 -1.91 5.36
C PHE A 113 -2.59 -1.86 4.51
N ILE A 114 -2.66 -0.86 3.63
CA ILE A 114 -3.62 -0.84 2.54
C ILE A 114 -2.80 -1.15 1.28
N LEU A 115 -3.06 -2.31 0.66
CA LEU A 115 -2.36 -2.76 -0.53
C LEU A 115 -3.17 -2.41 -1.77
N CYS A 116 -2.56 -1.71 -2.73
CA CYS A 116 -3.22 -1.24 -3.94
C CYS A 116 -2.54 -1.85 -5.16
N ASP A 117 -3.28 -2.61 -5.96
CA ASP A 117 -2.74 -3.22 -7.18
C ASP A 117 -2.74 -2.22 -8.32
N ILE A 118 -1.64 -1.47 -8.45
CA ILE A 118 -1.52 -0.42 -9.44
C ILE A 118 -1.41 -0.94 -10.88
N GLU A 119 -1.03 -2.20 -11.07
CA GLU A 119 -0.97 -2.80 -12.41
C GLU A 119 -2.36 -2.91 -13.04
N SER A 120 -3.41 -2.87 -12.25
CA SER A 120 -4.80 -2.94 -12.73
C SER A 120 -5.38 -1.57 -13.10
N PHE A 121 -4.59 -0.48 -12.98
CA PHE A 121 -5.03 0.86 -13.39
C PHE A 121 -5.71 0.82 -14.77
N PRO A 122 -6.84 1.49 -15.01
CA PRO A 122 -7.42 2.58 -14.20
C PRO A 122 -8.38 2.16 -13.09
N GLU A 123 -8.62 0.89 -12.90
CA GLU A 123 -9.40 0.38 -11.78
C GLU A 123 -8.44 -0.33 -10.81
N ILE A 124 -8.07 0.37 -9.73
CA ILE A 124 -7.06 -0.11 -8.78
C ILE A 124 -7.76 -0.79 -7.61
N PRO A 125 -7.73 -2.13 -7.54
CA PRO A 125 -8.27 -2.82 -6.35
C PRO A 125 -7.36 -2.58 -5.15
N PHE A 126 -7.98 -2.50 -3.97
CA PHE A 126 -7.22 -2.38 -2.74
C PHE A 126 -7.72 -3.38 -1.70
N TRP A 127 -6.85 -3.72 -0.77
CA TRP A 127 -7.13 -4.63 0.35
C TRP A 127 -6.61 -4.01 1.63
N ILE A 128 -7.41 -4.08 2.69
CA ILE A 128 -7.00 -3.68 4.03
C ILE A 128 -6.48 -4.93 4.72
N VAL A 129 -5.20 -4.92 5.08
CA VAL A 129 -4.50 -6.07 5.65
C VAL A 129 -3.98 -5.66 7.03
N THR A 130 -4.35 -6.40 8.06
CA THR A 130 -3.91 -6.08 9.42
C THR A 130 -2.47 -6.51 9.66
N ALA A 131 -1.82 -5.88 10.64
CA ALA A 131 -0.49 -6.30 11.07
C ALA A 131 -0.50 -7.77 11.51
N SER A 132 -1.59 -8.22 12.13
CA SER A 132 -1.78 -9.62 12.52
C SER A 132 -1.74 -10.57 11.32
N ASP A 133 -2.36 -10.21 10.20
CA ASP A 133 -2.30 -10.98 8.96
C ASP A 133 -0.87 -11.10 8.44
N ILE A 134 -0.14 -9.98 8.46
CA ILE A 134 1.26 -9.95 7.99
C ILE A 134 2.14 -10.83 8.88
N ILE A 135 1.96 -10.75 10.20
CA ILE A 135 2.71 -11.58 11.15
C ILE A 135 2.42 -13.06 10.90
N SER A 136 1.17 -13.41 10.64
CA SER A 136 0.78 -14.78 10.30
C SER A 136 1.48 -15.25 9.04
N TRP A 137 1.52 -14.43 7.99
CA TRP A 137 2.23 -14.76 6.75
C TRP A 137 3.74 -14.91 6.99
N TRP A 138 4.30 -14.07 7.85
CA TRP A 138 5.72 -14.16 8.20
C TRP A 138 6.03 -15.51 8.88
N HIS A 139 5.25 -15.89 9.88
CA HIS A 139 5.48 -17.13 10.62
C HIS A 139 5.22 -18.38 9.78
N SER A 140 4.32 -18.32 8.80
CA SER A 140 4.07 -19.45 7.90
C SER A 140 5.06 -19.53 6.73
N GLY A 141 6.02 -18.60 6.66
CA GLY A 141 7.04 -18.59 5.62
C GLY A 141 6.58 -17.99 4.29
N GLU A 142 5.38 -17.43 4.23
CA GLU A 142 4.84 -16.87 2.98
C GLU A 142 5.59 -15.64 2.49
N LEU A 143 6.16 -14.85 3.40
CA LEU A 143 6.88 -13.62 3.04
C LEU A 143 8.36 -13.84 2.70
N GLY A 144 8.88 -15.04 2.92
CA GLY A 144 10.31 -15.30 2.75
C GLY A 144 11.15 -14.57 3.79
N VAL A 145 12.44 -14.40 3.50
CA VAL A 145 13.40 -13.87 4.50
C VAL A 145 13.46 -12.35 4.57
N ASN A 146 12.95 -11.66 3.55
CA ASN A 146 13.06 -10.19 3.45
C ASN A 146 11.72 -9.48 3.33
N SER A 147 10.63 -10.17 3.59
CA SER A 147 9.25 -9.66 3.53
C SER A 147 8.76 -9.19 2.15
N LYS A 148 9.56 -9.35 1.10
CA LYS A 148 9.13 -9.01 -0.25
C LYS A 148 8.55 -10.25 -0.95
N ILE A 149 7.39 -10.07 -1.60
CA ILE A 149 6.75 -11.15 -2.38
C ILE A 149 6.37 -10.66 -3.77
N SER A 150 6.23 -11.60 -4.71
CA SER A 150 5.81 -11.28 -6.06
C SER A 150 4.34 -10.81 -6.09
N ARG A 151 3.97 -10.12 -7.17
CA ARG A 151 2.59 -9.73 -7.37
C ARG A 151 1.65 -10.93 -7.38
N GLU A 152 2.02 -12.00 -8.07
CA GLU A 152 1.21 -13.23 -8.15
C GLU A 152 0.96 -13.81 -6.77
N LYS A 153 1.99 -13.90 -5.96
CA LYS A 153 1.86 -14.42 -4.60
C LYS A 153 0.99 -13.53 -3.72
N ALA A 154 1.18 -12.20 -3.82
CA ALA A 154 0.38 -11.25 -3.08
C ALA A 154 -1.11 -11.40 -3.41
N LEU A 155 -1.46 -11.42 -4.69
CA LEU A 155 -2.85 -11.57 -5.12
C LEU A 155 -3.45 -12.91 -4.67
N ARG A 156 -2.65 -13.98 -4.66
CA ARG A 156 -3.10 -15.28 -4.17
C ARG A 156 -3.39 -15.24 -2.67
N LEU A 157 -2.53 -14.63 -1.88
CA LEU A 157 -2.74 -14.49 -0.43
C LEU A 157 -3.97 -13.63 -0.13
N LEU A 158 -4.18 -12.57 -0.91
CA LEU A 158 -5.29 -11.65 -0.72
C LEU A 158 -6.64 -12.21 -1.18
N SER A 159 -6.64 -13.25 -2.00
CA SER A 159 -7.87 -13.87 -2.50
C SER A 159 -8.46 -14.91 -1.54
N LYS A 160 -7.80 -15.19 -0.44
CA LYS A 160 -8.27 -16.17 0.55
C LYS A 160 -9.21 -15.58 1.58
#